data_00333a239066e352442d9651f41333f1
#
_entry.id   00333a239066e352442d9651f41333f1
#
_cell.length_a   1.000
_cell.length_b   1.000
_cell.length_c   1.000
_cell.angle_alpha   90.00
_cell.angle_beta   90.00
_cell.angle_gamma   90.00
#
_symmetry.space_group_name_H-M   'P 1'
#
loop_
_entity.id
_entity.type
_entity.pdbx_description
1 polymer ?
#
loop_
_entity_poly.entity_id
_entity_poly.type
_entity_poly.pdbx_seq_one_letter_code
_entity_poly.pdbx_strand_id
1 'polypeptide(L)'
;MMRGFENIAGIESVSGADDSGEVQKLQITEKAAGSGFMARVLDKVSRLFAFGFTSVPPLGSEVLMLRLGGDRNCSIAISTNHRPSRPKGLQPGDSAMYDVRGIMIKMTADGLEISAAGLPIVIHNASKLTLDIPEVECT
;
A
#
# COMPACT_ATOMS: atom_id res chain seq x y z
N MET A 1 -6.84 -24.96 -26.04
CA MET A 1 -7.97 -24.54 -25.19
C MET A 1 -7.52 -24.18 -23.76
N MET A 2 -6.41 -23.48 -23.58
CA MET A 2 -5.89 -22.99 -22.29
C MET A 2 -5.61 -21.47 -22.26
N ARG A 3 -6.22 -20.67 -23.11
CA ARG A 3 -5.98 -19.22 -23.20
C ARG A 3 -6.78 -18.37 -22.18
N GLY A 4 -7.61 -18.99 -21.33
CA GLY A 4 -8.42 -18.26 -20.36
C GLY A 4 -7.77 -18.02 -19.00
N PHE A 5 -6.73 -18.76 -18.63
CA PHE A 5 -6.08 -18.67 -17.33
C PHE A 5 -4.90 -17.69 -17.28
N GLU A 6 -4.28 -17.37 -18.41
CA GLU A 6 -3.08 -16.52 -18.49
C GLU A 6 -3.33 -15.04 -18.16
N ASN A 7 -4.60 -14.60 -18.07
CA ASN A 7 -4.98 -13.22 -17.85
C ASN A 7 -5.73 -12.94 -16.54
N ILE A 8 -5.82 -13.90 -15.61
CA ILE A 8 -6.61 -13.75 -14.38
C ILE A 8 -5.96 -12.77 -13.40
N ALA A 9 -4.64 -12.74 -13.34
CA ALA A 9 -3.89 -11.85 -12.45
C ALA A 9 -2.63 -11.30 -13.11
N GLY A 10 -2.15 -10.16 -12.64
CA GLY A 10 -0.90 -9.56 -13.08
C GLY A 10 -0.36 -8.58 -12.06
N ILE A 11 0.96 -8.37 -12.07
CA ILE A 11 1.61 -7.33 -11.29
C ILE A 11 1.93 -6.18 -12.23
N GLU A 12 1.28 -5.07 -12.01
CA GLU A 12 1.31 -3.89 -12.86
C GLU A 12 1.83 -2.67 -12.09
N SER A 13 1.84 -1.50 -12.70
CA SER A 13 2.34 -0.26 -12.08
C SER A 13 1.25 0.77 -11.91
N VAL A 14 1.19 1.40 -10.73
CA VAL A 14 0.29 2.52 -10.45
C VAL A 14 0.82 3.77 -11.14
N SER A 15 0.02 4.39 -12.00
CA SER A 15 0.32 5.64 -12.70
C SER A 15 -0.54 6.82 -12.23
N GLY A 16 -1.58 6.57 -11.44
CA GLY A 16 -2.43 7.59 -10.83
C GLY A 16 -3.31 7.01 -9.74
N ALA A 17 -3.79 7.87 -8.83
CA ALA A 17 -4.74 7.51 -7.79
C ALA A 17 -5.73 8.64 -7.54
N ASP A 18 -7.00 8.30 -7.41
CA ASP A 18 -8.09 9.18 -7.00
C ASP A 18 -8.70 8.61 -5.72
N ASP A 19 -8.54 9.35 -4.62
CA ASP A 19 -8.99 8.99 -3.27
C ASP A 19 -10.15 9.88 -2.81
N SER A 20 -10.84 10.57 -3.72
CA SER A 20 -11.92 11.50 -3.42
C SER A 20 -13.27 10.83 -3.17
N GLY A 21 -13.46 9.59 -3.63
CA GLY A 21 -14.72 8.87 -3.55
C GLY A 21 -14.77 7.81 -2.44
N GLU A 22 -15.93 7.17 -2.27
CA GLU A 22 -16.12 6.06 -1.32
C GLU A 22 -15.24 4.84 -1.64
N VAL A 23 -14.83 4.69 -2.89
CA VAL A 23 -13.92 3.65 -3.35
C VAL A 23 -12.75 4.30 -4.06
N GLN A 24 -11.55 4.07 -3.56
CA GLN A 24 -10.33 4.56 -4.21
C GLN A 24 -10.21 4.00 -5.63
N LYS A 25 -9.90 4.86 -6.58
CA LYS A 25 -9.69 4.49 -7.99
C LYS A 25 -8.24 4.69 -8.37
N LEU A 26 -7.67 3.67 -9.00
CA LEU A 26 -6.31 3.73 -9.52
C LEU A 26 -6.30 3.84 -11.04
N GLN A 27 -5.35 4.59 -11.56
CA GLN A 27 -4.88 4.46 -12.93
C GLN A 27 -3.69 3.51 -12.93
N ILE A 28 -3.70 2.53 -13.81
CA ILE A 28 -2.72 1.45 -13.83
C ILE A 28 -2.16 1.30 -15.23
N THR A 29 -0.84 1.28 -15.33
CA THR A 29 -0.12 0.97 -16.57
C THR A 29 0.23 -0.51 -16.57
N GLU A 30 -0.37 -1.27 -17.47
CA GLU A 30 -0.02 -2.67 -17.71
C GLU A 30 1.34 -2.75 -18.38
N LYS A 31 2.19 -3.66 -17.90
CA LYS A 31 3.46 -3.96 -18.55
C LYS A 31 3.20 -4.56 -19.93
N ALA A 32 3.93 -4.10 -20.93
CA ALA A 32 3.84 -4.67 -22.27
C ALA A 32 4.29 -6.14 -22.24
N ALA A 33 3.42 -7.03 -22.69
CA ALA A 33 3.75 -8.43 -22.88
C ALA A 33 4.50 -8.59 -24.23
N GLY A 34 5.83 -8.58 -24.20
CA GLY A 34 6.67 -8.78 -25.38
C GLY A 34 7.09 -7.49 -26.09
N SER A 35 8.12 -7.60 -26.93
CA SER A 35 8.63 -6.50 -27.75
C SER A 35 7.62 -6.12 -28.83
N GLY A 36 7.06 -4.91 -28.73
CA GLY A 36 6.23 -4.32 -29.80
C GLY A 36 4.81 -3.94 -29.41
N PHE A 37 4.35 -4.25 -28.20
CA PHE A 37 3.05 -3.78 -27.71
C PHE A 37 3.20 -2.50 -26.89
N MET A 38 2.37 -1.51 -27.18
CA MET A 38 2.27 -0.31 -26.36
C MET A 38 1.70 -0.69 -24.98
N ALA A 39 2.28 -0.10 -23.91
CA ALA A 39 1.75 -0.23 -22.57
C ALA A 39 0.28 0.26 -22.56
N ARG A 40 -0.62 -0.58 -22.04
CA ARG A 40 -2.04 -0.22 -21.89
C ARG A 40 -2.23 0.49 -20.56
N VAL A 41 -2.99 1.56 -20.57
CA VAL A 41 -3.42 2.28 -19.37
C VAL A 41 -4.86 1.90 -19.07
N LEU A 42 -5.11 1.41 -17.87
CA LEU A 42 -6.44 1.18 -17.32
C LEU A 42 -6.75 2.31 -16.35
N ASP A 43 -7.90 2.95 -16.54
CA ASP A 43 -8.36 4.03 -15.68
C ASP A 43 -9.50 3.57 -14.77
N LYS A 44 -9.67 4.25 -13.63
CA LYS A 44 -10.75 4.01 -12.67
C LYS A 44 -10.85 2.58 -12.13
N VAL A 45 -9.74 1.89 -12.01
CA VAL A 45 -9.69 0.56 -11.39
C VAL A 45 -9.97 0.68 -9.89
N SER A 46 -10.99 -0.02 -9.40
CA SER A 46 -11.33 -0.04 -7.97
C SER A 46 -10.25 -0.76 -7.17
N ARG A 47 -9.81 -0.14 -6.07
CA ARG A 47 -8.89 -0.78 -5.12
C ARG A 47 -9.64 -1.18 -3.86
N LEU A 48 -9.47 -2.42 -3.43
CA LEU A 48 -10.01 -2.93 -2.18
C LEU A 48 -8.92 -3.07 -1.12
N PHE A 49 -9.29 -2.76 0.13
CA PHE A 49 -8.43 -2.83 1.32
C PHE A 49 -9.03 -3.77 2.37
N ALA A 50 -8.19 -4.18 3.31
CA ALA A 50 -8.68 -4.71 4.57
C ALA A 50 -9.35 -3.60 5.38
N PHE A 51 -10.47 -3.91 6.03
CA PHE A 51 -11.15 -2.97 6.92
C PHE A 51 -10.20 -2.42 8.00
N GLY A 52 -10.26 -1.12 8.23
CA GLY A 52 -9.40 -0.44 9.20
C GLY A 52 -8.03 -0.01 8.68
N PHE A 53 -7.71 -0.29 7.42
CA PHE A 53 -6.47 0.15 6.77
C PHE A 53 -6.79 0.85 5.45
N THR A 54 -6.18 1.99 5.22
CA THR A 54 -6.24 2.69 3.93
C THR A 54 -4.92 3.40 3.65
N SER A 55 -4.60 3.56 2.38
CA SER A 55 -3.42 4.29 1.93
C SER A 55 -3.57 4.71 0.49
N VAL A 56 -2.89 5.77 0.08
CA VAL A 56 -2.76 6.15 -1.33
C VAL A 56 -1.38 5.72 -1.79
N PRO A 57 -1.27 4.78 -2.75
CA PRO A 57 0.03 4.31 -3.19
C PRO A 57 0.78 5.39 -3.97
N PRO A 58 2.10 5.57 -3.75
CA PRO A 58 2.90 6.43 -4.60
C PRO A 58 2.90 5.97 -6.05
N LEU A 59 3.09 6.91 -6.97
CA LEU A 59 3.26 6.57 -8.39
C LEU A 59 4.45 5.65 -8.57
N GLY A 60 4.34 4.70 -9.48
CA GLY A 60 5.34 3.66 -9.70
C GLY A 60 5.25 2.48 -8.73
N SER A 61 4.31 2.48 -7.79
CA SER A 61 4.04 1.31 -6.95
C SER A 61 3.64 0.12 -7.79
N GLU A 62 4.10 -1.05 -7.41
CA GLU A 62 3.57 -2.32 -7.92
C GLU A 62 2.15 -2.53 -7.38
N VAL A 63 1.28 -3.09 -8.20
CA VAL A 63 -0.09 -3.42 -7.82
C VAL A 63 -0.47 -4.80 -8.35
N LEU A 64 -1.07 -5.62 -7.50
CA LEU A 64 -1.67 -6.87 -7.94
C LEU A 64 -3.07 -6.60 -8.48
N MET A 65 -3.25 -6.92 -9.74
CA MET A 65 -4.51 -6.85 -10.46
C MET A 65 -5.16 -8.22 -10.54
N LEU A 66 -6.45 -8.29 -10.21
CA LEU A 66 -7.30 -9.43 -10.51
C LEU A 66 -8.28 -9.05 -11.61
N ARG A 67 -8.38 -9.89 -12.62
CA ARG A 67 -9.31 -9.74 -13.74
C ARG A 67 -10.43 -10.77 -13.57
N LEU A 68 -11.60 -10.29 -13.13
CA LEU A 68 -12.74 -11.16 -12.84
C LEU A 68 -13.22 -11.87 -14.10
N GLY A 69 -13.26 -13.19 -14.07
CA GLY A 69 -13.59 -14.01 -15.24
C GLY A 69 -12.62 -13.90 -16.42
N GLY A 70 -11.40 -13.38 -16.20
CA GLY A 70 -10.43 -13.10 -17.26
C GLY A 70 -10.75 -11.86 -18.11
N ASP A 71 -11.78 -11.10 -17.74
CA ASP A 71 -12.16 -9.87 -18.44
C ASP A 71 -11.28 -8.69 -17.97
N ARG A 72 -10.49 -8.13 -18.88
CA ARG A 72 -9.64 -6.97 -18.61
C ARG A 72 -10.40 -5.69 -18.27
N ASN A 73 -11.67 -5.60 -18.63
CA ASN A 73 -12.52 -4.46 -18.28
C ASN A 73 -13.15 -4.60 -16.90
N CYS A 74 -13.12 -5.80 -16.32
CA CYS A 74 -13.62 -6.08 -14.98
C CYS A 74 -12.44 -6.41 -14.05
N SER A 75 -11.63 -5.39 -13.72
CA SER A 75 -10.41 -5.54 -12.94
C SER A 75 -10.52 -4.89 -11.58
N ILE A 76 -9.90 -5.50 -10.57
CA ILE A 76 -9.81 -5.01 -9.19
C ILE A 76 -8.33 -4.99 -8.79
N ALA A 77 -7.90 -3.91 -8.12
CA ALA A 77 -6.59 -3.81 -7.48
C ALA A 77 -6.71 -4.19 -6.00
N ILE A 78 -5.88 -5.10 -5.50
CA ILE A 78 -6.01 -5.61 -4.12
C ILE A 78 -4.77 -5.43 -3.25
N SER A 79 -3.61 -5.17 -3.81
CA SER A 79 -2.38 -5.04 -3.04
C SER A 79 -1.41 -4.14 -3.76
N THR A 80 -0.64 -3.37 -2.99
CA THR A 80 0.37 -2.47 -3.55
C THR A 80 1.67 -2.59 -2.78
N ASN A 81 2.79 -2.39 -3.46
CA ASN A 81 4.11 -2.35 -2.89
C ASN A 81 4.92 -1.22 -3.51
N HIS A 82 5.48 -0.34 -2.71
CA HIS A 82 6.39 0.70 -3.15
C HIS A 82 7.80 0.38 -2.67
N ARG A 83 8.62 -0.19 -3.55
CA ARG A 83 9.97 -0.70 -3.23
C ARG A 83 10.88 0.34 -2.56
N PRO A 84 10.90 1.63 -3.00
CA PRO A 84 11.78 2.63 -2.39
C PRO A 84 11.47 2.93 -0.93
N SER A 85 10.18 2.96 -0.53
CA SER A 85 9.78 3.33 0.84
C SER A 85 9.59 2.14 1.78
N ARG A 86 9.61 0.91 1.27
CA ARG A 86 9.47 -0.27 2.11
C ARG A 86 10.64 -0.42 3.10
N PRO A 87 10.40 -0.54 4.43
CA PRO A 87 11.42 -0.85 5.41
C PRO A 87 12.11 -2.19 5.07
N LYS A 88 13.43 -2.22 5.23
CA LYS A 88 14.27 -3.40 4.95
C LYS A 88 14.93 -3.89 6.24
N GLY A 89 15.39 -5.13 6.24
CA GLY A 89 16.13 -5.70 7.38
C GLY A 89 15.27 -6.18 8.54
N LEU A 90 13.94 -6.23 8.39
CA LEU A 90 13.06 -6.84 9.38
C LEU A 90 13.33 -8.34 9.48
N GLN A 91 13.29 -8.86 10.71
CA GLN A 91 13.43 -10.28 10.98
C GLN A 91 12.08 -11.00 10.95
N PRO A 92 12.06 -12.33 10.83
CA PRO A 92 10.82 -13.10 10.94
C PRO A 92 10.09 -12.79 12.26
N GLY A 93 8.83 -12.39 12.18
CA GLY A 93 8.02 -11.96 13.32
C GLY A 93 7.94 -10.45 13.51
N ASP A 94 8.82 -9.66 12.92
CA ASP A 94 8.75 -8.21 12.94
C ASP A 94 7.62 -7.68 12.03
N SER A 95 7.08 -6.52 12.37
CA SER A 95 6.10 -5.83 11.53
C SER A 95 6.28 -4.30 11.59
N ALA A 96 5.85 -3.62 10.52
CA ALA A 96 5.89 -2.17 10.49
C ALA A 96 4.73 -1.59 9.65
N MET A 97 4.18 -0.46 10.11
CA MET A 97 3.37 0.45 9.29
C MET A 97 4.22 1.68 8.97
N TYR A 98 4.19 2.13 7.74
CA TYR A 98 5.11 3.18 7.28
C TYR A 98 4.51 4.00 6.14
N ASP A 99 5.11 5.16 5.90
CA ASP A 99 4.79 6.03 4.78
C ASP A 99 6.05 6.38 3.94
N VAL A 100 5.87 7.22 2.93
CA VAL A 100 6.97 7.66 2.05
C VAL A 100 7.91 8.69 2.71
N ARG A 101 7.51 9.31 3.82
CA ARG A 101 8.25 10.38 4.53
C ARG A 101 9.15 9.83 5.63
N GLY A 102 9.06 8.54 5.93
CA GLY A 102 9.80 7.90 7.01
C GLY A 102 9.05 7.89 8.35
N ILE A 103 7.78 8.29 8.37
CA ILE A 103 6.91 8.07 9.54
C ILE A 103 6.65 6.58 9.63
N MET A 104 6.83 6.02 10.82
CA MET A 104 6.75 4.57 11.00
C MET A 104 6.34 4.17 12.40
N ILE A 105 5.54 3.12 12.48
CA ILE A 105 5.29 2.34 13.70
C ILE A 105 5.91 0.96 13.46
N LYS A 106 6.91 0.58 14.25
CA LYS A 106 7.67 -0.64 14.06
C LYS A 106 7.62 -1.50 15.33
N MET A 107 7.37 -2.77 15.17
CA MET A 107 7.36 -3.79 16.22
C MET A 107 8.44 -4.82 15.92
N THR A 108 9.38 -4.98 16.84
CA THR A 108 10.52 -5.92 16.74
C THR A 108 10.71 -6.63 18.06
N ALA A 109 11.70 -7.50 18.13
CA ALA A 109 12.10 -8.15 19.37
C ALA A 109 12.56 -7.15 20.47
N ASP A 110 13.04 -5.97 20.07
CA ASP A 110 13.49 -4.91 21.00
C ASP A 110 12.33 -4.04 21.51
N GLY A 111 11.13 -4.15 20.93
CA GLY A 111 9.94 -3.44 21.38
C GLY A 111 9.17 -2.71 20.27
N LEU A 112 8.34 -1.75 20.72
CA LEU A 112 7.53 -0.86 19.86
C LEU A 112 8.22 0.49 19.72
N GLU A 113 8.47 0.89 18.48
CA GLU A 113 9.04 2.19 18.13
C GLU A 113 8.03 2.99 17.28
N ILE A 114 7.82 4.26 17.65
CA ILE A 114 7.04 5.22 16.86
C ILE A 114 8.00 6.33 16.41
N SER A 115 8.27 6.40 15.11
CA SER A 115 9.07 7.45 14.49
C SER A 115 8.17 8.44 13.75
N ALA A 116 8.23 9.69 14.13
CA ALA A 116 7.51 10.78 13.47
C ALA A 116 8.35 11.49 12.39
N ALA A 117 9.59 11.03 12.13
CA ALA A 117 10.51 11.65 11.16
C ALA A 117 10.71 13.18 11.37
N GLY A 118 10.76 13.62 12.61
CA GLY A 118 10.87 15.05 12.97
C GLY A 118 9.57 15.85 12.88
N LEU A 119 8.46 15.23 12.57
CA LEU A 119 7.14 15.85 12.54
C LEU A 119 6.41 15.73 13.88
N PRO A 120 5.41 16.60 14.19
CA PRO A 120 4.64 16.51 15.41
C PRO A 120 3.85 15.21 15.57
N ILE A 121 3.75 14.71 16.79
CA ILE A 121 2.77 13.69 17.18
C ILE A 121 1.67 14.40 17.95
N VAL A 122 0.42 14.29 17.48
CA VAL A 122 -0.73 14.96 18.10
C VAL A 122 -1.83 13.93 18.41
N ILE A 123 -2.34 13.97 19.62
CA ILE A 123 -3.47 13.15 20.08
C ILE A 123 -4.67 14.06 20.31
N HIS A 124 -5.75 13.87 19.54
CA HIS A 124 -6.96 14.65 19.65
C HIS A 124 -8.12 13.87 20.30
N ASN A 125 -9.03 14.59 20.95
CA ASN A 125 -10.31 14.09 21.45
C ASN A 125 -10.19 12.87 22.38
N ALA A 126 -9.04 12.69 23.03
CA ALA A 126 -8.86 11.68 24.05
C ALA A 126 -9.48 12.16 25.36
N SER A 127 -10.33 11.35 25.99
CA SER A 127 -10.85 11.65 27.32
C SER A 127 -9.80 11.44 28.41
N LYS A 128 -8.79 10.60 28.16
CA LYS A 128 -7.70 10.29 29.08
C LYS A 128 -6.51 9.70 28.32
N LEU A 129 -5.31 10.06 28.74
CA LEU A 129 -4.07 9.36 28.40
C LEU A 129 -3.49 8.77 29.69
N THR A 130 -3.23 7.47 29.72
CA THR A 130 -2.59 6.79 30.85
C THR A 130 -1.29 6.15 30.34
N LEU A 131 -0.19 6.45 31.04
CA LEU A 131 1.10 5.81 30.83
C LEU A 131 1.42 5.03 32.12
N ASP A 132 1.40 3.70 32.05
CA ASP A 132 1.75 2.82 33.16
C ASP A 132 3.15 2.28 32.93
N ILE A 133 4.13 3.11 33.21
CA ILE A 133 5.56 2.88 32.95
C ILE A 133 6.38 3.42 34.12
N PRO A 134 7.53 2.79 34.48
CA PRO A 134 8.37 3.22 35.59
C PRO A 134 9.00 4.59 35.37
N GLU A 135 9.31 4.97 34.14
CA GLU A 135 10.04 6.19 33.81
C GLU A 135 9.57 6.79 32.49
N VAL A 136 9.54 8.12 32.44
CA VAL A 136 9.33 8.93 31.23
C VAL A 136 10.58 9.78 31.02
N GLU A 137 11.28 9.59 29.91
CA GLU A 137 12.42 10.40 29.51
C GLU A 137 11.97 11.44 28.47
N CYS A 138 12.28 12.71 28.73
CA CYS A 138 12.08 13.81 27.79
C CYS A 138 13.45 14.36 27.39
N THR A 139 13.82 14.18 26.14
CA THR A 139 15.10 14.65 25.59
C THR A 139 14.92 15.83 24.65
#